data_8d26b44877325013ab653a825b3f620b
#
_entry.id   8d26b44877325013ab653a825b3f620b
#
_cell.length_a   1.000
_cell.length_b   1.000
_cell.length_c   1.000
_cell.angle_alpha   90.00
_cell.angle_beta   90.00
_cell.angle_gamma   90.00
#
_symmetry.space_group_name_H-M   'P 1'
#
loop_
_entity.id
_entity.type
_entity.pdbx_description
1 polymer ?
#
loop_
_entity_poly.entity_id
_entity_poly.type
_entity_poly.pdbx_seq_one_letter_code
_entity_poly.pdbx_strand_id
1 'polypeptide(L)'
;MTEIEEVAPQSWPAELKCRSRMHYYLADLAASRLEHGARALLLDANGRVIEASTANILLYQKEQGFFSPPGEVALPGISLLFVQTLAADLGIDWSHRFIVPEEVAQADE
;
A
#
# COMPACT_ATOMS: atom_id res chain seq x y z
N MET A 1 -1.82 -5.60 11.08
CA MET A 1 -2.35 -5.60 9.69
C MET A 1 -2.29 -7.02 9.16
N THR A 2 -3.28 -7.48 8.44
CA THR A 2 -3.33 -8.87 7.94
C THR A 2 -3.07 -8.88 6.44
N GLU A 3 -2.15 -9.72 6.01
CA GLU A 3 -1.81 -9.90 4.60
C GLU A 3 -2.92 -10.67 3.88
N ILE A 4 -3.45 -10.09 2.83
CA ILE A 4 -4.46 -10.72 1.97
C ILE A 4 -4.01 -10.56 0.53
N GLU A 5 -3.88 -11.67 -0.17
CA GLU A 5 -3.63 -11.64 -1.60
C GLU A 5 -4.79 -10.93 -2.31
N GLU A 6 -4.48 -9.88 -3.04
CA GLU A 6 -5.48 -9.17 -3.81
C GLU A 6 -5.77 -9.96 -5.08
N VAL A 7 -6.99 -10.43 -5.20
CA VAL A 7 -7.52 -10.86 -6.50
C VAL A 7 -8.02 -9.61 -7.23
N ALA A 8 -7.07 -8.76 -7.65
CA ALA A 8 -7.45 -7.61 -8.47
C ALA A 8 -8.09 -8.13 -9.75
N PRO A 9 -9.21 -7.53 -10.16
CA PRO A 9 -9.73 -7.80 -11.49
C PRO A 9 -8.64 -7.38 -12.49
N GLN A 10 -8.11 -8.31 -13.24
CA GLN A 10 -7.09 -8.05 -14.28
C GLN A 10 -7.61 -7.18 -15.43
N SER A 11 -8.83 -6.65 -15.31
CA SER A 11 -9.57 -5.97 -16.36
C SER A 11 -9.39 -4.45 -16.39
N TRP A 12 -8.72 -3.85 -15.39
CA TRP A 12 -8.43 -2.40 -15.39
C TRP A 12 -7.10 -2.06 -14.71
N PRO A 13 -6.47 -0.94 -15.10
CA PRO A 13 -5.23 -0.46 -14.48
C PRO A 13 -5.40 -0.15 -12.99
N ALA A 14 -4.40 -0.48 -12.18
CA ALA A 14 -4.41 -0.27 -10.71
C ALA A 14 -4.54 1.21 -10.32
N GLU A 15 -4.03 2.12 -11.15
CA GLU A 15 -4.12 3.57 -10.96
C GLU A 15 -5.53 4.15 -11.18
N LEU A 16 -6.46 3.37 -11.75
CA LEU A 16 -7.83 3.80 -11.93
C LEU A 16 -8.66 3.65 -10.65
N LYS A 17 -9.11 4.79 -10.13
CA LYS A 17 -10.06 4.82 -9.01
C LYS A 17 -11.44 4.36 -9.48
N CYS A 18 -11.72 3.06 -9.33
CA CYS A 18 -13.01 2.48 -9.68
C CYS A 18 -14.02 2.63 -8.53
N ARG A 19 -15.29 2.82 -8.85
CA ARG A 19 -16.39 2.85 -7.86
C ARG A 19 -16.65 1.48 -7.23
N SER A 20 -16.41 0.39 -7.96
CA SER A 20 -16.49 -0.95 -7.39
C SER A 20 -15.34 -1.18 -6.42
N ARG A 21 -15.67 -1.34 -5.15
CA ARG A 21 -14.72 -1.61 -4.06
C ARG A 21 -14.89 -3.00 -3.47
N MET A 22 -15.48 -3.90 -4.24
CA MET A 22 -15.82 -5.24 -3.76
C MET A 22 -14.60 -6.02 -3.26
N HIS A 23 -13.50 -5.97 -4.00
CA HIS A 23 -12.26 -6.66 -3.63
C HIS A 23 -11.66 -6.11 -2.32
N TYR A 24 -11.68 -4.80 -2.09
CA TYR A 24 -11.27 -4.19 -0.82
C TYR A 24 -12.17 -4.63 0.34
N TYR A 25 -13.49 -4.64 0.11
CA TYR A 25 -14.44 -5.10 1.11
C TYR A 25 -14.21 -6.56 1.49
N LEU A 26 -14.00 -7.43 0.51
CA LEU A 26 -13.75 -8.86 0.75
C LEU A 26 -12.43 -9.08 1.48
N ALA A 27 -11.40 -8.31 1.16
CA ALA A 27 -10.12 -8.37 1.86
C ALA A 27 -10.25 -7.93 3.33
N ASP A 28 -10.92 -6.80 3.60
CA ASP A 28 -11.16 -6.34 4.98
C ASP A 28 -12.07 -7.30 5.76
N LEU A 29 -13.06 -7.93 5.11
CA LEU A 29 -13.88 -8.95 5.73
C LEU A 29 -13.06 -10.18 6.11
N ALA A 30 -12.13 -10.60 5.25
CA ALA A 30 -11.21 -11.70 5.56
C ALA A 30 -10.28 -11.35 6.74
N ALA A 31 -9.69 -10.16 6.73
CA ALA A 31 -8.84 -9.67 7.80
C ALA A 31 -9.57 -9.60 9.15
N SER A 32 -10.80 -9.07 9.16
CA SER A 32 -11.61 -8.94 10.38
C SER A 32 -12.02 -10.26 11.01
N ARG A 33 -12.06 -11.35 10.22
CA ARG A 33 -12.31 -12.72 10.72
C ARG A 33 -11.10 -13.32 11.44
N LEU A 34 -9.90 -12.86 11.09
CA LEU A 34 -8.67 -13.30 11.75
C LEU A 34 -8.43 -12.53 13.04
N GLU A 35 -8.69 -11.23 13.02
CA GLU A 35 -8.55 -10.37 14.19
C GLU A 35 -9.54 -9.21 14.13
N HIS A 36 -10.27 -8.98 15.22
CA HIS A 36 -11.24 -7.88 15.30
C HIS A 36 -10.55 -6.51 15.11
N GLY A 37 -11.04 -5.74 14.15
CA GLY A 37 -10.47 -4.43 13.81
C GLY A 37 -9.27 -4.48 12.87
N ALA A 38 -8.81 -5.66 12.46
CA ALA A 38 -7.75 -5.78 11.48
C ALA A 38 -8.16 -5.22 10.11
N ARG A 39 -7.20 -4.63 9.42
CA ARG A 39 -7.32 -4.16 8.05
C ARG A 39 -6.44 -5.00 7.14
N ALA A 40 -6.88 -5.16 5.91
CA ALA A 40 -6.10 -5.88 4.92
C ALA A 40 -4.90 -5.07 4.44
N LEU A 41 -3.74 -5.71 4.41
CA LEU A 41 -2.60 -5.31 3.61
C LEU A 41 -2.69 -6.10 2.30
N LEU A 42 -2.89 -5.40 1.20
CA LEU A 42 -3.12 -6.03 -0.09
C LEU A 42 -1.79 -6.36 -0.77
N LEU A 43 -1.70 -7.58 -1.29
CA LEU A 43 -0.53 -8.09 -2.01
C LEU A 43 -0.91 -8.40 -3.45
N ASP A 44 0.03 -8.22 -4.35
CA ASP A 44 -0.11 -8.69 -5.72
C ASP A 44 0.16 -10.21 -5.85
N ALA A 45 -0.02 -10.75 -7.04
CA ALA A 45 0.20 -12.17 -7.32
C ALA A 45 1.65 -12.66 -7.09
N ASN A 46 2.60 -11.73 -6.91
CA ASN A 46 4.00 -12.02 -6.60
C ASN A 46 4.31 -11.83 -5.09
N GLY A 47 3.29 -11.61 -4.26
CA GLY A 47 3.45 -11.38 -2.82
C GLY A 47 4.02 -10.00 -2.47
N ARG A 48 3.95 -9.00 -3.38
CA ARG A 48 4.45 -7.66 -3.14
C ARG A 48 3.33 -6.77 -2.62
N VAL A 49 3.67 -5.89 -1.67
CA VAL A 49 2.74 -4.94 -1.07
C VAL A 49 2.24 -3.94 -2.11
N ILE A 50 0.93 -3.76 -2.16
CA ILE A 50 0.26 -2.80 -3.02
C ILE A 50 -0.22 -1.60 -2.19
N GLU A 51 -1.25 -1.80 -1.40
CA GLU A 51 -1.89 -0.77 -0.58
C GLU A 51 -2.75 -1.41 0.51
N ALA A 52 -3.37 -0.64 1.37
CA ALA A 52 -4.46 -1.08 2.22
C ALA A 52 -5.81 -0.75 1.54
N SER A 53 -6.89 -1.30 2.05
CA SER A 53 -8.23 -1.14 1.44
C SER A 53 -8.70 0.32 1.30
N THR A 54 -8.21 1.22 2.13
CA THR A 54 -8.59 2.65 2.14
C THR A 54 -7.40 3.60 2.25
N ALA A 55 -6.17 3.10 2.15
CA ALA A 55 -4.96 3.89 2.36
C ALA A 55 -3.80 3.37 1.52
N ASN A 56 -2.94 4.28 1.09
CA ASN A 56 -1.63 3.92 0.54
C ASN A 56 -0.68 3.46 1.65
N ILE A 57 0.37 2.75 1.26
CA ILE A 57 1.47 2.36 2.14
C ILE A 57 2.65 3.26 1.88
N LEU A 58 3.18 3.83 2.94
CA LEU A 58 4.42 4.58 2.97
C LEU A 58 5.26 4.06 4.11
N LEU A 59 6.48 3.69 3.84
CA LEU A 59 7.44 3.25 4.85
C LEU A 59 8.58 4.25 4.98
N TYR A 60 9.15 4.32 6.17
CA TYR A 60 10.35 5.10 6.44
C TYR A 60 11.42 4.22 7.06
N GLN A 61 12.63 4.36 6.56
CA GLN A 61 13.85 3.82 7.18
C GLN A 61 14.89 4.91 7.31
N LYS A 62 15.46 5.04 8.49
CA LYS A 62 16.37 6.14 8.85
C LYS A 62 17.53 6.33 7.85
N GLU A 63 18.04 5.24 7.28
CA GLU A 63 19.16 5.29 6.34
C GLU A 63 18.75 5.36 4.87
N GLN A 64 17.48 5.13 4.55
CA GLN A 64 16.95 5.06 3.18
C GLN A 64 15.94 6.14 2.85
N GLY A 65 15.41 6.84 3.86
CA GLY A 65 14.31 7.78 3.70
C GLY A 65 12.95 7.10 3.52
N PHE A 66 12.06 7.75 2.79
CA PHE A 66 10.73 7.23 2.48
C PHE A 66 10.73 6.33 1.25
N PHE A 67 9.88 5.32 1.28
CA PHE A 67 9.60 4.52 0.10
C PHE A 67 8.16 4.00 0.09
N SER A 68 7.61 3.90 -1.10
CA SER A 68 6.24 3.46 -1.35
C SER A 68 6.18 2.52 -2.56
N PRO A 69 5.14 1.68 -2.68
CA PRO A 69 4.90 0.91 -3.90
C PRO A 69 4.83 1.80 -5.14
N PRO A 70 5.23 1.29 -6.32
CA PRO A 70 5.11 2.03 -7.58
C PRO A 70 3.65 2.39 -7.90
N GLY A 71 3.43 3.55 -8.53
CA GLY A 71 2.10 4.01 -8.91
C GLY A 71 1.38 3.13 -9.94
N GLU A 72 2.09 2.26 -10.62
CA GLU A 72 1.51 1.26 -11.53
C GLU A 72 0.81 0.09 -10.84
N VAL A 73 1.07 -0.12 -9.53
CA VAL A 73 0.48 -1.20 -8.75
C VAL A 73 -0.44 -0.72 -7.62
N ALA A 74 -0.42 0.58 -7.30
CA ALA A 74 -1.24 1.17 -6.24
C ALA A 74 -1.92 2.44 -6.73
N LEU A 75 -3.06 2.79 -6.12
CA LEU A 75 -3.74 4.04 -6.44
C LEU A 75 -2.87 5.25 -6.02
N PRO A 76 -2.64 6.25 -6.91
CA PRO A 76 -1.91 7.46 -6.55
C PRO A 76 -2.76 8.36 -5.63
N GLY A 77 -2.62 8.15 -4.33
CA GLY A 77 -3.38 8.90 -3.31
C GLY A 77 -2.92 10.34 -3.19
N ILE A 78 -3.87 11.27 -3.03
CA ILE A 78 -3.58 12.71 -2.90
C ILE A 78 -2.73 12.99 -1.66
N SER A 79 -3.00 12.32 -0.55
CA SER A 79 -2.21 12.46 0.68
C SER A 79 -0.77 12.00 0.49
N LEU A 80 -0.56 10.89 -0.23
CA LEU A 80 0.78 10.39 -0.54
C LEU A 80 1.59 11.41 -1.37
N LEU A 81 0.96 11.98 -2.41
CA LEU A 81 1.58 13.01 -3.24
C LEU A 81 1.95 14.27 -2.43
N PHE A 82 1.10 14.67 -1.49
CA PHE A 82 1.36 15.80 -0.61
C PHE A 82 2.55 15.52 0.33
N VAL A 83 2.60 14.35 0.94
CA VAL A 83 3.73 13.94 1.80
C VAL A 83 5.03 13.85 0.99
N GLN A 84 4.97 13.39 -0.26
CA GLN A 84 6.14 13.37 -1.15
C GLN A 84 6.70 14.79 -1.41
N THR A 85 5.80 15.76 -1.62
CA THR A 85 6.21 17.17 -1.78
C THR A 85 6.88 17.70 -0.50
N LEU A 86 6.32 17.41 0.67
CA LEU A 86 6.91 17.80 1.96
C LEU A 86 8.27 17.14 2.20
N ALA A 87 8.41 15.87 1.85
CA ALA A 87 9.69 15.16 1.98
C ALA A 87 10.78 15.83 1.13
N ALA A 88 10.45 16.21 -0.11
CA ALA A 88 11.36 16.93 -0.99
C ALA A 88 11.78 18.29 -0.40
N ASP A 89 10.83 19.05 0.15
CA ASP A 89 11.09 20.34 0.79
C ASP A 89 12.00 20.21 2.03
N LEU A 90 11.89 19.09 2.74
CA LEU A 90 12.72 18.80 3.92
C LEU A 90 14.03 18.08 3.60
N GLY A 91 14.30 17.79 2.32
CA GLY A 91 15.50 17.08 1.89
C GLY A 91 15.53 15.62 2.34
N ILE A 92 14.37 14.98 2.53
CA ILE A 92 14.27 13.57 2.86
C ILE A 92 14.14 12.78 1.56
N ASP A 93 14.99 11.78 1.39
CA ASP A 93 14.97 10.92 0.22
C ASP A 93 13.64 10.17 0.09
N TRP A 94 13.20 10.00 -1.15
CA TRP A 94 11.99 9.26 -1.51
C TRP A 94 12.24 8.35 -2.70
N SER A 95 11.80 7.12 -2.59
CA SER A 95 11.86 6.16 -3.69
C SER A 95 10.54 5.42 -3.89
N HIS A 96 10.27 5.04 -5.14
CA HIS A 96 9.20 4.12 -5.48
C HIS A 96 9.82 2.77 -5.81
N ARG A 97 9.48 1.75 -5.04
CA ARG A 97 9.99 0.39 -5.26
C ARG A 97 9.01 -0.66 -4.76
N PHE A 98 9.16 -1.86 -5.26
CA PHE A 98 8.40 -2.98 -4.71
C PHE A 98 8.82 -3.27 -3.27
N ILE A 99 7.83 -3.57 -2.44
CA ILE A 99 7.95 -3.81 -1.01
C ILE A 99 7.43 -5.21 -0.74
N VAL A 100 8.10 -5.97 0.12
CA VAL A 100 7.60 -7.25 0.61
C VAL A 100 7.07 -7.09 2.05
N PRO A 101 6.15 -7.96 2.51
CA PRO A 101 5.51 -7.82 3.83
C PRO A 101 6.50 -7.77 5.00
N GLU A 102 7.62 -8.47 4.90
CA GLU A 102 8.66 -8.48 5.92
C GLU A 102 9.28 -7.10 6.13
N GLU A 103 9.39 -6.31 5.08
CA GLU A 103 9.91 -4.94 5.15
C GLU A 103 8.97 -4.00 5.90
N VAL A 104 7.65 -4.24 5.79
CA VAL A 104 6.65 -3.48 6.56
C VAL A 104 6.85 -3.68 8.07
N ALA A 105 7.18 -4.92 8.48
CA ALA A 105 7.43 -5.23 9.88
C ALA A 105 8.79 -4.73 10.40
N GLN A 106 9.73 -4.42 9.52
CA GLN A 106 11.10 -4.01 9.83
C GLN A 106 11.33 -2.50 9.65
N ALA A 107 10.39 -1.77 9.06
CA ALA A 107 10.49 -0.33 8.89
C ALA A 107 10.50 0.39 10.25
N ASP A 108 11.15 1.53 10.31
CA ASP A 108 11.16 2.37 11.51
C ASP A 108 9.79 3.03 11.73
N GLU A 109 9.12 3.36 10.60
CA GLU A 109 7.76 3.93 10.56
C GLU A 109 6.99 3.38 9.35
#